data_1ab9c08627da687082857a2b7c2f6eb7
#
_entry.id   1ab9c08627da687082857a2b7c2f6eb7
#
_cell.length_a   1.000
_cell.length_b   1.000
_cell.length_c   1.000
_cell.angle_alpha   90.00
_cell.angle_beta   90.00
_cell.angle_gamma   90.00
#
_symmetry.space_group_name_H-M   'P 1'
#
loop_
_entity.id
_entity.type
_entity.pdbx_description
1 polymer ?
#
loop_
_entity_poly.entity_id
_entity_poly.type
_entity_poly.pdbx_seq_one_letter_code
_entity_poly.pdbx_strand_id
1 'polypeptide(L)'
;MKFSKVKDKLTGPGARRIWGDIGVIAAMVMVVMFAAYAVNGIYPFGHKSIARADMVQQSIPAGVYYVWDILHGRVSPYFSWNSGLGMNISGAVSLGAFLSPLNLLLFLSPRSYLCYFVNILIVLKMIGLACAMYFYLRKYKVDRIIPIIGGVLYAFGAATLIHYQITLVMEAAFLFPLVMIGLDRMYHNRGCAFFITSFALCMIGNVYTACIILAYVLLSSGIRTYFSRDLAPVEKKRWILRLGLSVLAGFLLSAVCSMPALYGIQEAPRSAKGSLLDTYLTALQEKWYQNDWRYVERMCVNLALPFACMTGCLFSGRMRLGKMLKRYKAQLLLLFCMF
;
A
#
# COMPACT_ATOMS: atom_id res chain seq x y z
N MET A 1 4.90 -31.23 -20.61
CA MET A 1 6.05 -31.02 -19.70
C MET A 1 6.07 -29.69 -18.92
N LYS A 2 5.51 -28.58 -19.40
CA LYS A 2 5.41 -27.32 -18.62
C LYS A 2 4.35 -27.35 -17.51
N PHE A 3 3.21 -28.02 -17.70
CA PHE A 3 2.11 -28.09 -16.75
C PHE A 3 2.43 -28.89 -15.48
N SER A 4 3.19 -29.99 -15.57
CA SER A 4 3.59 -30.77 -14.38
C SER A 4 4.51 -29.97 -13.45
N LYS A 5 5.48 -29.23 -14.01
CA LYS A 5 6.38 -28.36 -13.22
C LYS A 5 5.65 -27.21 -12.49
N VAL A 6 4.54 -26.72 -13.05
CA VAL A 6 3.70 -25.71 -12.41
C VAL A 6 2.90 -26.36 -11.27
N LYS A 7 2.35 -27.56 -11.49
CA LYS A 7 1.61 -28.31 -10.47
C LYS A 7 2.51 -28.64 -9.26
N ASP A 8 3.72 -29.12 -9.50
CA ASP A 8 4.69 -29.40 -8.41
C ASP A 8 5.11 -28.15 -7.62
N LYS A 9 5.20 -27.00 -8.28
CA LYS A 9 5.43 -25.72 -7.59
C LYS A 9 4.26 -25.27 -6.71
N LEU A 10 3.03 -25.64 -7.04
CA LEU A 10 1.81 -25.26 -6.31
C LEU A 10 1.41 -26.25 -5.22
N THR A 11 1.82 -27.54 -5.35
CA THR A 11 1.40 -28.61 -4.44
C THR A 11 2.54 -29.27 -3.67
N GLY A 12 3.79 -28.91 -3.95
CA GLY A 12 4.96 -29.46 -3.27
C GLY A 12 5.02 -29.09 -1.76
N PRO A 13 5.88 -29.77 -0.98
CA PRO A 13 5.96 -29.56 0.49
C PRO A 13 6.20 -28.09 0.86
N GLY A 14 6.98 -27.37 0.06
CA GLY A 14 7.23 -25.95 0.26
C GLY A 14 5.98 -25.08 0.03
N ALA A 15 5.15 -25.45 -0.95
CA ALA A 15 3.89 -24.76 -1.22
C ALA A 15 2.85 -25.02 -0.13
N ARG A 16 2.71 -26.27 0.34
CA ARG A 16 1.80 -26.63 1.43
C ARG A 16 2.12 -25.81 2.70
N ARG A 17 3.41 -25.62 2.98
CA ARG A 17 3.85 -24.79 4.11
C ARG A 17 3.45 -23.32 3.94
N ILE A 18 3.56 -22.76 2.72
CA ILE A 18 3.14 -21.38 2.42
C ILE A 18 1.63 -21.23 2.62
N TRP A 19 0.84 -22.15 2.07
CA TRP A 19 -0.62 -22.13 2.23
C TRP A 19 -1.04 -22.26 3.70
N GLY A 20 -0.32 -23.08 4.48
CA GLY A 20 -0.51 -23.16 5.94
C GLY A 20 -0.22 -21.83 6.63
N ASP A 21 0.87 -21.13 6.27
CA ASP A 21 1.21 -19.82 6.83
C ASP A 21 0.16 -18.76 6.47
N ILE A 22 -0.32 -18.75 5.21
CA ILE A 22 -1.41 -17.85 4.77
C ILE A 22 -2.70 -18.15 5.54
N GLY A 23 -3.03 -19.43 5.76
CA GLY A 23 -4.18 -19.84 6.57
C GLY A 23 -4.10 -19.33 8.01
N VAL A 24 -2.93 -19.42 8.62
CA VAL A 24 -2.69 -18.88 9.99
C VAL A 24 -2.84 -17.36 10.00
N ILE A 25 -2.26 -16.64 9.03
CA ILE A 25 -2.39 -15.19 8.91
C ILE A 25 -3.87 -14.80 8.76
N ALA A 26 -4.58 -15.46 7.85
CA ALA A 26 -6.01 -15.18 7.63
C ALA A 26 -6.83 -15.44 8.90
N ALA A 27 -6.58 -16.53 9.60
CA ALA A 27 -7.26 -16.86 10.86
C ALA A 27 -6.98 -15.78 11.93
N MET A 28 -5.72 -15.36 12.11
CA MET A 28 -5.38 -14.31 13.07
C MET A 28 -6.07 -12.99 12.76
N VAL A 29 -6.06 -12.55 11.47
CA VAL A 29 -6.74 -11.32 11.05
C VAL A 29 -8.24 -11.43 11.25
N MET A 30 -8.86 -12.55 10.86
CA MET A 30 -10.30 -12.78 11.04
C MET A 30 -10.70 -12.76 12.52
N VAL A 31 -9.94 -13.41 13.40
CA VAL A 31 -10.24 -13.42 14.84
C VAL A 31 -10.27 -12.01 15.41
N VAL A 32 -9.25 -11.19 15.11
CA VAL A 32 -9.18 -9.81 15.60
C VAL A 32 -10.30 -8.95 15.00
N MET A 33 -10.53 -9.02 13.70
CA MET A 33 -11.56 -8.21 13.03
C MET A 33 -12.97 -8.61 13.47
N PHE A 34 -13.27 -9.90 13.55
CA PHE A 34 -14.59 -10.37 13.95
C PHE A 34 -14.87 -10.11 15.43
N ALA A 35 -13.86 -10.21 16.30
CA ALA A 35 -13.99 -9.79 17.69
C ALA A 35 -14.34 -8.28 17.77
N ALA A 36 -13.63 -7.44 17.02
CA ALA A 36 -13.91 -6.01 16.95
C ALA A 36 -15.31 -5.73 16.38
N TYR A 37 -15.74 -6.47 15.36
CA TYR A 37 -17.06 -6.33 14.76
C TYR A 37 -18.19 -6.76 15.74
N ALA A 38 -17.99 -7.86 16.46
CA ALA A 38 -18.95 -8.36 17.44
C ALA A 38 -19.17 -7.36 18.59
N VAL A 39 -18.08 -6.81 19.15
CA VAL A 39 -18.16 -5.80 20.22
C VAL A 39 -18.87 -4.53 19.75
N ASN A 40 -18.69 -4.11 18.50
CA ASN A 40 -19.27 -2.87 17.96
C ASN A 40 -20.64 -3.07 17.28
N GLY A 41 -21.15 -4.29 17.19
CA GLY A 41 -22.40 -4.62 16.50
C GLY A 41 -22.35 -4.38 14.99
N ILE A 42 -21.18 -4.61 14.37
CA ILE A 42 -20.95 -4.48 12.92
C ILE A 42 -21.36 -5.80 12.24
N TYR A 43 -21.98 -5.71 11.06
CA TYR A 43 -22.33 -6.90 10.27
C TYR A 43 -21.11 -7.79 10.00
N PRO A 44 -21.20 -9.11 10.16
CA PRO A 44 -22.40 -9.95 10.33
C PRO A 44 -22.94 -10.11 11.78
N PHE A 45 -22.32 -9.51 12.78
CA PHE A 45 -22.70 -9.67 14.20
C PHE A 45 -23.73 -8.65 14.66
N GLY A 46 -24.14 -7.71 13.81
CA GLY A 46 -25.17 -6.70 14.08
C GLY A 46 -25.58 -5.97 12.80
N HIS A 47 -26.28 -4.85 12.96
CA HIS A 47 -26.86 -4.09 11.83
C HIS A 47 -26.00 -2.89 11.40
N LYS A 48 -24.86 -2.63 12.03
CA LYS A 48 -24.00 -1.51 11.70
C LYS A 48 -23.03 -1.85 10.56
N SER A 49 -22.61 -0.82 9.82
CA SER A 49 -21.50 -0.92 8.87
C SER A 49 -20.24 -0.25 9.42
N ILE A 50 -19.07 -0.73 9.00
CA ILE A 50 -17.77 -0.07 9.26
C ILE A 50 -17.60 1.19 8.39
N ALA A 51 -18.41 1.33 7.33
CA ALA A 51 -18.34 2.46 6.42
C ALA A 51 -18.58 3.78 7.16
N ARG A 52 -17.63 4.69 7.08
CA ARG A 52 -17.66 6.01 7.73
C ARG A 52 -17.03 7.06 6.83
N ALA A 53 -17.37 8.33 7.09
CA ALA A 53 -16.76 9.52 6.48
C ALA A 53 -16.52 9.35 4.96
N ASP A 54 -15.27 9.49 4.50
CA ASP A 54 -14.91 9.45 3.08
C ASP A 54 -15.29 8.13 2.38
N MET A 55 -15.39 7.02 3.10
CA MET A 55 -15.84 5.77 2.52
C MET A 55 -17.29 5.85 2.06
N VAL A 56 -18.17 6.46 2.87
CA VAL A 56 -19.59 6.62 2.55
C VAL A 56 -19.81 7.75 1.55
N GLN A 57 -19.05 8.86 1.69
CA GLN A 57 -19.28 10.06 0.90
C GLN A 57 -18.57 10.03 -0.46
N GLN A 58 -17.42 9.38 -0.55
CA GLN A 58 -16.57 9.40 -1.75
C GLN A 58 -16.32 8.01 -2.32
N SER A 59 -15.78 7.08 -1.52
CA SER A 59 -15.26 5.82 -2.04
C SER A 59 -16.36 4.89 -2.54
N ILE A 60 -17.43 4.69 -1.78
CA ILE A 60 -18.53 3.81 -2.17
C ILE A 60 -19.36 4.43 -3.31
N PRO A 61 -19.88 5.67 -3.19
CA PRO A 61 -20.68 6.26 -4.26
C PRO A 61 -19.87 6.43 -5.56
N ALA A 62 -18.70 7.02 -5.45
CA ALA A 62 -17.89 7.28 -6.63
C ALA A 62 -17.44 5.99 -7.34
N GLY A 63 -17.07 4.95 -6.58
CA GLY A 63 -16.59 3.72 -7.16
C GLY A 63 -17.66 2.89 -7.80
N VAL A 64 -18.63 2.52 -7.01
CA VAL A 64 -19.59 1.52 -7.45
C VAL A 64 -20.63 2.14 -8.35
N TYR A 65 -21.19 3.29 -7.97
CA TYR A 65 -22.21 3.91 -8.81
C TYR A 65 -21.66 4.42 -10.13
N TYR A 66 -20.55 5.15 -10.13
CA TYR A 66 -20.02 5.72 -11.37
C TYR A 66 -19.38 4.66 -12.27
N VAL A 67 -18.50 3.81 -11.76
CA VAL A 67 -17.89 2.80 -12.62
C VAL A 67 -18.91 1.78 -13.09
N TRP A 68 -19.85 1.34 -12.23
CA TRP A 68 -20.94 0.47 -12.63
C TRP A 68 -21.84 1.12 -13.67
N ASP A 69 -22.22 2.38 -13.50
CA ASP A 69 -23.07 3.09 -14.44
C ASP A 69 -22.35 3.39 -15.74
N ILE A 70 -21.04 3.65 -15.71
CA ILE A 70 -20.19 3.78 -16.93
C ILE A 70 -20.16 2.46 -17.68
N LEU A 71 -19.92 1.34 -17.02
CA LEU A 71 -19.87 0.01 -17.65
C LEU A 71 -21.20 -0.39 -18.30
N HIS A 72 -22.32 0.09 -17.80
CA HIS A 72 -23.64 -0.14 -18.37
C HIS A 72 -24.08 0.96 -19.34
N GLY A 73 -23.20 1.89 -19.71
CA GLY A 73 -23.50 2.95 -20.66
C GLY A 73 -24.51 4.00 -20.16
N ARG A 74 -24.77 4.07 -18.86
CA ARG A 74 -25.74 4.98 -18.26
C ARG A 74 -25.16 6.39 -18.03
N VAL A 75 -23.87 6.50 -17.86
CA VAL A 75 -23.15 7.75 -17.58
C VAL A 75 -21.90 7.82 -18.45
N SER A 76 -21.58 9.00 -18.96
CA SER A 76 -20.34 9.24 -19.68
C SER A 76 -19.12 9.06 -18.75
N PRO A 77 -18.05 8.41 -19.19
CA PRO A 77 -16.80 8.31 -18.42
C PRO A 77 -16.08 9.65 -18.27
N TYR A 78 -16.44 10.65 -19.07
CA TYR A 78 -15.75 11.94 -19.11
C TYR A 78 -16.44 12.99 -18.25
N PHE A 79 -17.75 13.07 -18.29
CA PHE A 79 -18.52 14.14 -17.63
C PHE A 79 -19.86 13.65 -17.10
N SER A 80 -20.26 14.13 -15.90
CA SER A 80 -21.58 13.88 -15.33
C SER A 80 -22.17 15.13 -14.67
N TRP A 81 -23.40 15.44 -15.03
CA TRP A 81 -24.20 16.48 -14.38
C TRP A 81 -24.68 16.08 -12.97
N ASN A 82 -24.70 14.79 -12.66
CA ASN A 82 -25.16 14.26 -11.37
C ASN A 82 -24.12 14.42 -10.25
N SER A 83 -22.96 14.98 -10.56
CA SER A 83 -21.86 15.15 -9.61
C SER A 83 -21.46 16.61 -9.55
N GLY A 84 -21.68 17.28 -8.40
CA GLY A 84 -21.20 18.61 -8.11
C GLY A 84 -21.61 19.72 -9.09
N LEU A 85 -22.83 19.68 -9.63
CA LEU A 85 -23.33 20.58 -10.67
C LEU A 85 -22.66 20.41 -12.06
N GLY A 86 -22.04 19.28 -12.27
CA GLY A 86 -21.31 18.93 -13.48
C GLY A 86 -19.80 18.92 -13.24
N MET A 87 -19.20 17.73 -13.33
CA MET A 87 -17.76 17.59 -13.18
C MET A 87 -17.18 16.52 -14.12
N ASN A 88 -15.90 16.67 -14.39
CA ASN A 88 -15.12 15.65 -15.09
C ASN A 88 -14.87 14.46 -14.14
N ILE A 89 -15.54 13.33 -14.44
CA ILE A 89 -15.47 12.14 -13.59
C ILE A 89 -14.10 11.46 -13.68
N SER A 90 -13.50 11.40 -14.88
CA SER A 90 -12.23 10.71 -15.09
C SER A 90 -11.06 11.36 -14.34
N GLY A 91 -11.14 12.67 -14.10
CA GLY A 91 -10.16 13.43 -13.32
C GLY A 91 -10.46 13.45 -11.82
N ALA A 92 -11.73 13.60 -11.45
CA ALA A 92 -12.12 13.76 -10.06
C ALA A 92 -12.25 12.42 -9.30
N VAL A 93 -12.79 11.41 -9.98
CA VAL A 93 -12.87 10.06 -9.48
C VAL A 93 -11.82 9.27 -10.20
N SER A 94 -10.68 9.07 -9.59
CA SER A 94 -9.63 8.20 -10.15
C SER A 94 -10.27 6.84 -10.51
N LEU A 95 -10.69 6.69 -11.78
CA LEU A 95 -11.25 5.42 -12.29
C LEU A 95 -10.36 4.24 -11.93
N GLY A 96 -9.05 4.48 -11.88
CA GLY A 96 -8.07 3.52 -11.42
C GLY A 96 -8.27 3.05 -10.00
N ALA A 97 -8.81 3.88 -9.10
CA ALA A 97 -9.06 3.46 -7.72
C ALA A 97 -10.01 2.26 -7.62
N PHE A 98 -10.92 2.12 -8.58
CA PHE A 98 -11.89 1.04 -8.64
C PHE A 98 -11.41 -0.14 -9.48
N LEU A 99 -10.47 0.09 -10.39
CA LEU A 99 -9.77 -0.96 -11.13
C LEU A 99 -8.64 -1.60 -10.31
N SER A 100 -8.42 -1.13 -9.09
CA SER A 100 -7.51 -1.75 -8.15
C SER A 100 -7.95 -3.18 -7.79
N PRO A 101 -7.00 -4.16 -7.71
CA PRO A 101 -7.34 -5.58 -7.62
C PRO A 101 -8.32 -5.94 -6.50
N LEU A 102 -8.20 -5.31 -5.34
CA LEU A 102 -9.07 -5.61 -4.20
C LEU A 102 -10.41 -4.86 -4.30
N ASN A 103 -10.46 -3.69 -4.92
CA ASN A 103 -11.70 -2.94 -5.08
C ASN A 103 -12.62 -3.54 -6.16
N LEU A 104 -12.07 -4.30 -7.13
CA LEU A 104 -12.87 -5.05 -8.08
C LEU A 104 -13.84 -6.03 -7.40
N LEU A 105 -13.53 -6.47 -6.18
CA LEU A 105 -14.44 -7.32 -5.40
C LEU A 105 -15.76 -6.61 -5.05
N LEU A 106 -15.81 -5.28 -5.05
CA LEU A 106 -17.05 -4.52 -4.82
C LEU A 106 -18.13 -4.80 -5.89
N PHE A 107 -17.71 -5.14 -7.12
CA PHE A 107 -18.64 -5.49 -8.20
C PHE A 107 -19.37 -6.81 -8.00
N LEU A 108 -18.89 -7.66 -7.07
CA LEU A 108 -19.56 -8.92 -6.71
C LEU A 108 -20.76 -8.69 -5.79
N SER A 109 -20.88 -7.50 -5.19
CA SER A 109 -21.99 -7.18 -4.30
C SER A 109 -23.18 -6.59 -5.05
N PRO A 110 -24.41 -7.03 -4.77
CA PRO A 110 -25.60 -6.28 -5.18
C PRO A 110 -25.58 -4.85 -4.59
N ARG A 111 -26.05 -3.86 -5.36
CA ARG A 111 -26.02 -2.44 -4.94
C ARG A 111 -26.68 -2.21 -3.57
N SER A 112 -27.80 -2.86 -3.27
CA SER A 112 -28.53 -2.74 -2.02
C SER A 112 -27.75 -3.22 -0.79
N TYR A 113 -26.81 -4.15 -0.96
CA TYR A 113 -26.01 -4.73 0.13
C TYR A 113 -24.59 -4.18 0.21
N LEU A 114 -24.26 -3.20 -0.59
CA LEU A 114 -22.91 -2.68 -0.71
C LEU A 114 -22.30 -2.22 0.62
N CYS A 115 -23.07 -1.51 1.44
CA CYS A 115 -22.63 -1.04 2.75
C CYS A 115 -22.28 -2.19 3.72
N TYR A 116 -22.90 -3.34 3.56
CA TYR A 116 -22.57 -4.54 4.35
C TYR A 116 -21.40 -5.32 3.74
N PHE A 117 -21.36 -5.38 2.42
CA PHE A 117 -20.27 -6.06 1.72
C PHE A 117 -18.91 -5.40 1.97
N VAL A 118 -18.88 -4.07 2.15
CA VAL A 118 -17.67 -3.32 2.52
C VAL A 118 -17.06 -3.85 3.81
N ASN A 119 -17.84 -4.31 4.78
CA ASN A 119 -17.30 -4.89 6.02
C ASN A 119 -16.45 -6.13 5.70
N ILE A 120 -16.93 -6.99 4.82
CA ILE A 120 -16.22 -8.20 4.38
C ILE A 120 -14.99 -7.81 3.55
N LEU A 121 -15.15 -6.83 2.66
CA LEU A 121 -14.05 -6.33 1.83
C LEU A 121 -12.88 -5.81 2.69
N ILE A 122 -13.15 -5.07 3.75
CA ILE A 122 -12.10 -4.57 4.65
C ILE A 122 -11.34 -5.74 5.31
N VAL A 123 -12.04 -6.79 5.75
CA VAL A 123 -11.37 -7.99 6.29
C VAL A 123 -10.48 -8.63 5.23
N LEU A 124 -10.95 -8.78 3.99
CA LEU A 124 -10.16 -9.34 2.89
C LEU A 124 -8.94 -8.46 2.55
N LYS A 125 -9.10 -7.13 2.59
CA LYS A 125 -7.98 -6.20 2.41
C LYS A 125 -6.94 -6.36 3.52
N MET A 126 -7.35 -6.45 4.78
CA MET A 126 -6.45 -6.68 5.91
C MET A 126 -5.66 -7.98 5.76
N ILE A 127 -6.33 -9.06 5.33
CA ILE A 127 -5.65 -10.34 5.02
C ILE A 127 -4.65 -10.14 3.87
N GLY A 128 -5.06 -9.43 2.82
CA GLY A 128 -4.18 -9.12 1.68
C GLY A 128 -2.92 -8.35 2.09
N LEU A 129 -3.08 -7.30 2.92
CA LEU A 129 -1.96 -6.53 3.45
C LEU A 129 -0.99 -7.41 4.25
N ALA A 130 -1.54 -8.23 5.16
CA ALA A 130 -0.75 -9.15 5.97
C ALA A 130 0.03 -10.15 5.11
N CYS A 131 -0.61 -10.72 4.10
CA CYS A 131 0.03 -11.63 3.15
C CYS A 131 1.10 -10.95 2.30
N ALA A 132 0.86 -9.74 1.80
CA ALA A 132 1.85 -8.99 1.02
C ALA A 132 3.13 -8.73 1.83
N MET A 133 2.97 -8.29 3.07
CA MET A 133 4.11 -8.08 3.97
C MET A 133 4.77 -9.40 4.39
N TYR A 134 4.01 -10.48 4.63
CA TYR A 134 4.56 -11.81 4.86
C TYR A 134 5.51 -12.25 3.73
N PHE A 135 5.09 -12.10 2.47
CA PHE A 135 5.93 -12.44 1.32
C PHE A 135 7.18 -11.56 1.24
N TYR A 136 7.06 -10.28 1.57
CA TYR A 136 8.21 -9.37 1.62
C TYR A 136 9.22 -9.78 2.69
N LEU A 137 8.77 -10.08 3.91
CA LEU A 137 9.63 -10.44 5.04
C LEU A 137 10.26 -11.82 4.87
N ARG A 138 9.54 -12.76 4.28
CA ARG A 138 10.02 -14.13 4.06
C ARG A 138 11.31 -14.21 3.22
N LYS A 139 11.57 -13.23 2.37
CA LYS A 139 12.81 -13.20 1.57
C LYS A 139 14.08 -13.12 2.41
N TYR A 140 14.00 -12.62 3.63
CA TYR A 140 15.15 -12.45 4.52
C TYR A 140 15.60 -13.72 5.22
N LYS A 141 14.95 -14.86 4.96
CA LYS A 141 15.27 -16.17 5.54
C LYS A 141 15.34 -16.17 7.07
N VAL A 142 14.46 -15.42 7.71
CA VAL A 142 14.27 -15.37 9.16
C VAL A 142 13.38 -16.53 9.62
N ASP A 143 13.26 -16.73 10.92
CA ASP A 143 12.39 -17.75 11.50
C ASP A 143 10.95 -17.60 11.01
N ARG A 144 10.26 -18.72 10.79
CA ARG A 144 8.92 -18.80 10.20
C ARG A 144 7.89 -17.88 10.86
N ILE A 145 7.99 -17.72 12.17
CA ILE A 145 7.05 -16.95 12.98
C ILE A 145 7.18 -15.45 12.67
N ILE A 146 8.39 -14.95 12.40
CA ILE A 146 8.65 -13.52 12.19
C ILE A 146 7.88 -12.95 10.99
N PRO A 147 7.89 -13.55 9.78
CA PRO A 147 7.08 -13.07 8.68
C PRO A 147 5.58 -13.14 8.93
N ILE A 148 5.10 -14.15 9.66
CA ILE A 148 3.67 -14.29 10.00
C ILE A 148 3.24 -13.14 10.91
N ILE A 149 3.93 -12.97 12.05
CA ILE A 149 3.62 -11.90 13.01
C ILE A 149 3.82 -10.53 12.35
N GLY A 150 4.94 -10.32 11.65
CA GLY A 150 5.24 -9.07 10.97
C GLY A 150 4.19 -8.69 9.92
N GLY A 151 3.64 -9.68 9.21
CA GLY A 151 2.52 -9.48 8.29
C GLY A 151 1.26 -9.01 9.00
N VAL A 152 0.87 -9.67 10.07
CA VAL A 152 -0.31 -9.30 10.87
C VAL A 152 -0.14 -7.91 11.49
N LEU A 153 1.01 -7.63 12.08
CA LEU A 153 1.32 -6.32 12.67
C LEU A 153 1.31 -5.19 11.63
N TYR A 154 1.77 -5.46 10.41
CA TYR A 154 1.69 -4.50 9.31
C TYR A 154 0.24 -4.17 8.93
N ALA A 155 -0.63 -5.19 8.83
CA ALA A 155 -2.03 -4.99 8.54
C ALA A 155 -2.74 -4.15 9.63
N PHE A 156 -2.45 -4.42 10.89
CA PHE A 156 -2.99 -3.67 12.04
C PHE A 156 -2.14 -2.46 12.43
N GLY A 157 -1.23 -2.02 11.58
CA GLY A 157 -0.45 -0.81 11.81
C GLY A 157 -1.35 0.43 11.89
N ALA A 158 -0.94 1.43 12.68
CA ALA A 158 -1.75 2.63 12.92
C ALA A 158 -2.13 3.35 11.62
N ALA A 159 -1.25 3.41 10.63
CA ALA A 159 -1.55 4.00 9.33
C ALA A 159 -2.73 3.32 8.64
N THR A 160 -2.81 1.99 8.66
CA THR A 160 -3.92 1.22 8.09
C THR A 160 -5.20 1.43 8.88
N LEU A 161 -5.13 1.38 10.21
CA LEU A 161 -6.30 1.53 11.09
C LEU A 161 -6.89 2.95 11.08
N ILE A 162 -6.06 3.98 10.90
CA ILE A 162 -6.53 5.36 10.80
C ILE A 162 -7.18 5.62 9.44
N HIS A 163 -6.59 5.08 8.37
CA HIS A 163 -7.00 5.39 7.00
C HIS A 163 -7.84 4.29 6.35
N TYR A 164 -8.39 3.31 7.10
CA TYR A 164 -9.20 2.24 6.52
C TYR A 164 -10.41 2.76 5.74
N GLN A 165 -10.94 3.91 6.13
CA GLN A 165 -12.02 4.61 5.45
C GLN A 165 -11.64 5.15 4.06
N ILE A 166 -10.35 5.34 3.80
CA ILE A 166 -9.82 5.77 2.50
C ILE A 166 -9.29 4.53 1.80
N THR A 167 -10.15 3.89 1.01
CA THR A 167 -9.85 2.61 0.34
C THR A 167 -8.58 2.66 -0.50
N LEU A 168 -8.24 3.83 -1.04
CA LEU A 168 -7.04 4.10 -1.84
C LEU A 168 -5.75 3.94 -1.04
N VAL A 169 -5.74 4.36 0.22
CA VAL A 169 -4.56 4.22 1.10
C VAL A 169 -4.33 2.75 1.44
N MET A 170 -5.39 1.99 1.67
CA MET A 170 -5.28 0.55 1.89
C MET A 170 -4.70 -0.19 0.67
N GLU A 171 -5.09 0.21 -0.54
CA GLU A 171 -4.52 -0.36 -1.77
C GLU A 171 -3.03 -0.05 -1.90
N ALA A 172 -2.64 1.19 -1.63
CA ALA A 172 -1.22 1.56 -1.64
C ALA A 172 -0.43 0.77 -0.59
N ALA A 173 -0.98 0.58 0.61
CA ALA A 173 -0.37 -0.23 1.66
C ALA A 173 -0.25 -1.71 1.24
N PHE A 174 -1.22 -2.26 0.50
CA PHE A 174 -1.15 -3.61 -0.07
C PHE A 174 -0.06 -3.73 -1.14
N LEU A 175 0.03 -2.75 -2.05
CA LEU A 175 0.95 -2.78 -3.18
C LEU A 175 2.39 -2.43 -2.79
N PHE A 176 2.60 -1.65 -1.73
CA PHE A 176 3.92 -1.22 -1.29
C PHE A 176 4.91 -2.38 -1.05
N PRO A 177 4.60 -3.43 -0.27
CA PRO A 177 5.50 -4.58 -0.13
C PRO A 177 5.78 -5.29 -1.45
N LEU A 178 4.82 -5.33 -2.39
CA LEU A 178 5.01 -5.93 -3.71
C LEU A 178 5.97 -5.12 -4.58
N VAL A 179 5.85 -3.78 -4.56
CA VAL A 179 6.81 -2.89 -5.23
C VAL A 179 8.21 -3.10 -4.67
N MET A 180 8.35 -3.23 -3.35
CA MET A 180 9.64 -3.48 -2.69
C MET A 180 10.22 -4.86 -3.02
N ILE A 181 9.37 -5.89 -3.18
CA ILE A 181 9.80 -7.19 -3.71
C ILE A 181 10.31 -7.03 -5.14
N GLY A 182 9.60 -6.28 -5.96
CA GLY A 182 9.99 -5.98 -7.35
C GLY A 182 11.33 -5.25 -7.44
N LEU A 183 11.49 -4.22 -6.63
CA LEU A 183 12.73 -3.45 -6.53
C LEU A 183 13.92 -4.33 -6.13
N ASP A 184 13.72 -5.20 -5.14
CA ASP A 184 14.76 -6.11 -4.67
C ASP A 184 15.13 -7.18 -5.72
N ARG A 185 14.13 -7.72 -6.44
CA ARG A 185 14.37 -8.63 -7.58
C ARG A 185 15.17 -7.95 -8.68
N MET A 186 14.85 -6.70 -9.00
CA MET A 186 15.57 -5.91 -9.99
C MET A 186 17.01 -5.63 -9.56
N TYR A 187 17.23 -5.33 -8.28
CA TYR A 187 18.57 -5.12 -7.72
C TYR A 187 19.46 -6.37 -7.85
N HIS A 188 18.88 -7.57 -7.68
CA HIS A 188 19.57 -8.84 -7.85
C HIS A 188 19.55 -9.37 -9.30
N ASN A 189 19.31 -8.52 -10.29
CA ASN A 189 19.24 -8.87 -11.72
C ASN A 189 18.23 -9.99 -12.08
N ARG A 190 17.13 -10.11 -11.31
CA ARG A 190 16.07 -11.12 -11.53
C ARG A 190 14.91 -10.59 -12.39
N GLY A 191 15.16 -9.54 -13.21
CA GLY A 191 14.17 -8.92 -14.09
C GLY A 191 13.42 -7.75 -13.47
N CYS A 192 12.85 -6.89 -14.33
CA CYS A 192 12.16 -5.65 -13.94
C CYS A 192 10.63 -5.78 -13.96
N ALA A 193 10.09 -6.81 -14.64
CA ALA A 193 8.65 -6.93 -14.92
C ALA A 193 7.78 -6.83 -13.66
N PHE A 194 8.17 -7.49 -12.57
CA PHE A 194 7.41 -7.47 -11.33
C PHE A 194 7.38 -6.07 -10.67
N PHE A 195 8.48 -5.31 -10.75
CA PHE A 195 8.51 -3.92 -10.30
C PHE A 195 7.60 -3.06 -11.17
N ILE A 196 7.75 -3.16 -12.50
CA ILE A 196 6.97 -2.37 -13.46
C ILE A 196 5.47 -2.61 -13.26
N THR A 197 5.04 -3.87 -13.16
CA THR A 197 3.62 -4.19 -12.98
C THR A 197 3.07 -3.76 -11.63
N SER A 198 3.79 -4.00 -10.54
CA SER A 198 3.35 -3.58 -9.21
C SER A 198 3.32 -2.05 -9.05
N PHE A 199 4.29 -1.34 -9.65
CA PHE A 199 4.30 0.13 -9.64
C PHE A 199 3.19 0.70 -10.55
N ALA A 200 2.95 0.12 -11.73
CA ALA A 200 1.83 0.50 -12.59
C ALA A 200 0.48 0.33 -11.88
N LEU A 201 0.28 -0.77 -11.14
CA LEU A 201 -0.92 -0.97 -10.32
C LEU A 201 -1.07 0.11 -9.23
N CYS A 202 0.04 0.54 -8.61
CA CYS A 202 0.00 1.68 -7.68
C CYS A 202 -0.47 2.96 -8.38
N MET A 203 0.07 3.26 -9.55
CA MET A 203 -0.30 4.44 -10.34
C MET A 203 -1.76 4.38 -10.80
N ILE A 204 -2.24 3.21 -11.21
CA ILE A 204 -3.65 2.97 -11.56
C ILE A 204 -4.54 3.20 -10.33
N GLY A 205 -4.16 2.65 -9.18
CA GLY A 205 -4.94 2.78 -7.94
C GLY A 205 -5.08 4.24 -7.49
N ASN A 206 -3.96 4.93 -7.33
CA ASN A 206 -3.96 6.34 -6.95
C ASN A 206 -2.59 6.98 -7.21
N VAL A 207 -2.57 7.98 -8.07
CA VAL A 207 -1.34 8.71 -8.46
C VAL A 207 -0.65 9.36 -7.25
N TYR A 208 -1.41 9.94 -6.32
CA TYR A 208 -0.86 10.61 -5.14
C TYR A 208 -0.08 9.62 -4.25
N THR A 209 -0.69 8.51 -3.88
CA THR A 209 -0.03 7.49 -3.06
C THR A 209 1.11 6.80 -3.81
N ALA A 210 1.01 6.64 -5.12
CA ALA A 210 2.10 6.12 -5.95
C ALA A 210 3.31 7.05 -5.99
N CYS A 211 3.11 8.38 -5.99
CA CYS A 211 4.21 9.35 -5.87
C CYS A 211 4.94 9.22 -4.52
N ILE A 212 4.21 8.99 -3.42
CA ILE A 212 4.81 8.75 -2.11
C ILE A 212 5.65 7.46 -2.13
N ILE A 213 5.10 6.38 -2.69
CA ILE A 213 5.84 5.11 -2.85
C ILE A 213 7.07 5.31 -3.73
N LEU A 214 6.95 6.08 -4.82
CA LEU A 214 8.09 6.40 -5.71
C LEU A 214 9.18 7.16 -4.95
N ALA A 215 8.82 8.17 -4.18
CA ALA A 215 9.79 8.92 -3.36
C ALA A 215 10.55 7.97 -2.41
N TYR A 216 9.84 7.04 -1.76
CA TYR A 216 10.47 6.02 -0.93
C TYR A 216 11.37 5.07 -1.73
N VAL A 217 10.94 4.63 -2.91
CA VAL A 217 11.73 3.78 -3.82
C VAL A 217 13.03 4.49 -4.24
N LEU A 218 12.95 5.77 -4.60
CA LEU A 218 14.12 6.56 -4.98
C LEU A 218 15.08 6.76 -3.80
N LEU A 219 14.56 7.11 -2.64
CA LEU A 219 15.34 7.27 -1.42
C LEU A 219 16.03 5.97 -1.02
N SER A 220 15.29 4.86 -0.96
CA SER A 220 15.83 3.56 -0.59
C SER A 220 16.88 3.05 -1.58
N SER A 221 16.65 3.30 -2.88
CA SER A 221 17.60 2.95 -3.94
C SER A 221 18.86 3.81 -3.87
N GLY A 222 18.73 5.11 -3.63
CA GLY A 222 19.83 6.04 -3.44
C GLY A 222 20.72 5.64 -2.26
N ILE A 223 20.11 5.42 -1.09
CA ILE A 223 20.81 4.98 0.12
C ILE A 223 21.52 3.64 -0.12
N ARG A 224 20.82 2.67 -0.71
CA ARG A 224 21.41 1.35 -1.00
C ARG A 224 22.59 1.45 -1.96
N THR A 225 22.47 2.28 -3.00
CA THR A 225 23.53 2.49 -3.99
C THR A 225 24.75 3.22 -3.40
N TYR A 226 24.50 4.21 -2.52
CA TYR A 226 25.54 4.95 -1.83
C TYR A 226 26.34 4.07 -0.89
N PHE A 227 25.69 3.26 -0.06
CA PHE A 227 26.36 2.37 0.90
C PHE A 227 26.89 1.06 0.29
N SER A 228 26.58 0.77 -0.97
CA SER A 228 27.11 -0.40 -1.66
C SER A 228 28.57 -0.14 -2.06
N ARG A 229 29.48 -0.78 -1.33
CA ARG A 229 30.92 -0.73 -1.64
C ARG A 229 31.33 -1.69 -2.76
N ASP A 230 30.52 -2.71 -3.00
CA ASP A 230 30.83 -3.81 -3.90
C ASP A 230 30.45 -3.53 -5.36
N LEU A 231 29.72 -2.44 -5.64
CA LEU A 231 29.29 -2.08 -6.98
C LEU A 231 30.28 -1.11 -7.64
N ALA A 232 30.81 -1.49 -8.79
CA ALA A 232 31.59 -0.59 -9.62
C ALA A 232 30.78 0.63 -10.08
N PRO A 233 31.39 1.79 -10.35
CA PRO A 233 30.68 3.01 -10.79
C PRO A 233 29.82 2.78 -12.04
N VAL A 234 30.28 1.95 -12.97
CA VAL A 234 29.52 1.59 -14.19
C VAL A 234 28.25 0.80 -13.84
N GLU A 235 28.32 -0.10 -12.86
CA GLU A 235 27.15 -0.88 -12.41
C GLU A 235 26.14 0.00 -11.69
N LYS A 236 26.60 0.98 -10.90
CA LYS A 236 25.72 1.98 -10.27
C LYS A 236 24.97 2.79 -11.33
N LYS A 237 25.65 3.24 -12.40
CA LYS A 237 25.02 3.97 -13.52
C LYS A 237 23.99 3.10 -14.25
N ARG A 238 24.32 1.83 -14.54
CA ARG A 238 23.38 0.88 -15.16
C ARG A 238 22.17 0.61 -14.27
N TRP A 239 22.37 0.52 -12.97
CA TRP A 239 21.28 0.35 -12.01
C TRP A 239 20.31 1.54 -12.01
N ILE A 240 20.86 2.78 -11.93
CA ILE A 240 20.04 4.01 -11.94
C ILE A 240 19.25 4.12 -13.24
N LEU A 241 19.90 3.87 -14.40
CA LEU A 241 19.23 3.87 -15.69
C LEU A 241 18.10 2.83 -15.76
N ARG A 242 18.36 1.60 -15.28
CA ARG A 242 17.36 0.53 -15.23
C ARG A 242 16.18 0.90 -14.35
N LEU A 243 16.44 1.53 -13.20
CA LEU A 243 15.38 2.02 -12.31
C LEU A 243 14.55 3.10 -13.00
N GLY A 244 15.18 4.09 -13.60
CA GLY A 244 14.49 5.17 -14.31
C GLY A 244 13.63 4.64 -15.47
N LEU A 245 14.17 3.74 -16.30
CA LEU A 245 13.42 3.11 -17.39
C LEU A 245 12.26 2.25 -16.86
N SER A 246 12.42 1.57 -15.74
CA SER A 246 11.36 0.76 -15.14
C SER A 246 10.24 1.62 -14.56
N VAL A 247 10.57 2.75 -13.93
CA VAL A 247 9.58 3.74 -13.46
C VAL A 247 8.81 4.34 -14.64
N LEU A 248 9.53 4.75 -15.70
CA LEU A 248 8.91 5.27 -16.92
C LEU A 248 7.97 4.21 -17.57
N ALA A 249 8.42 2.98 -17.68
CA ALA A 249 7.60 1.90 -18.22
C ALA A 249 6.33 1.64 -17.37
N GLY A 250 6.44 1.70 -16.04
CA GLY A 250 5.30 1.59 -15.14
C GLY A 250 4.32 2.75 -15.29
N PHE A 251 4.83 3.98 -15.43
CA PHE A 251 4.02 5.15 -15.71
C PHE A 251 3.30 5.03 -17.06
N LEU A 252 4.00 4.67 -18.13
CA LEU A 252 3.40 4.48 -19.46
C LEU A 252 2.33 3.39 -19.47
N LEU A 253 2.56 2.28 -18.75
CA LEU A 253 1.60 1.20 -18.63
C LEU A 253 0.30 1.64 -17.92
N SER A 254 0.40 2.59 -17.00
CA SER A 254 -0.73 3.14 -16.24
C SER A 254 -1.33 4.40 -16.86
N ALA A 255 -0.79 4.91 -17.96
CA ALA A 255 -1.07 6.26 -18.49
C ALA A 255 -2.57 6.51 -18.75
N VAL A 256 -3.31 5.49 -19.20
CA VAL A 256 -4.76 5.59 -19.44
C VAL A 256 -5.53 6.06 -18.20
N CYS A 257 -5.09 5.64 -17.00
CA CYS A 257 -5.72 6.03 -15.74
C CYS A 257 -4.99 7.21 -15.07
N SER A 258 -3.65 7.25 -15.14
CA SER A 258 -2.86 8.25 -14.42
C SER A 258 -2.85 9.62 -15.07
N MET A 259 -2.91 9.72 -16.42
CA MET A 259 -2.92 11.01 -17.10
C MET A 259 -4.18 11.84 -16.82
N PRO A 260 -5.42 11.31 -16.94
CA PRO A 260 -6.61 12.05 -16.55
C PRO A 260 -6.59 12.49 -15.08
N ALA A 261 -6.06 11.66 -14.18
CA ALA A 261 -5.94 12.00 -12.76
C ALA A 261 -4.95 13.16 -12.53
N LEU A 262 -3.80 13.15 -13.21
CA LEU A 262 -2.82 14.25 -13.14
C LEU A 262 -3.40 15.55 -13.70
N TYR A 263 -4.12 15.48 -14.81
CA TYR A 263 -4.80 16.64 -15.38
C TYR A 263 -5.84 17.21 -14.41
N GLY A 264 -6.68 16.37 -13.80
CA GLY A 264 -7.65 16.78 -12.78
C GLY A 264 -7.00 17.41 -11.53
N ILE A 265 -5.81 16.94 -11.13
CA ILE A 265 -5.04 17.57 -10.04
C ILE A 265 -4.56 18.96 -10.42
N GLN A 266 -4.10 19.17 -11.66
CA GLN A 266 -3.64 20.48 -12.15
C GLN A 266 -4.77 21.51 -12.23
N GLU A 267 -5.97 21.09 -12.62
CA GLU A 267 -7.14 21.98 -12.71
C GLU A 267 -7.80 22.25 -11.34
N ALA A 268 -7.43 21.50 -10.30
CA ALA A 268 -8.03 21.69 -9.00
C ALA A 268 -7.69 23.07 -8.42
N PRO A 269 -8.68 23.85 -7.91
CA PRO A 269 -8.45 25.20 -7.39
C PRO A 269 -7.42 25.27 -6.25
N ARG A 270 -7.18 24.15 -5.57
CA ARG A 270 -6.18 24.01 -4.51
C ARG A 270 -4.74 23.97 -5.02
N SER A 271 -4.53 23.58 -6.28
CA SER A 271 -3.19 23.54 -6.90
C SER A 271 -2.72 24.92 -7.37
N ALA A 272 -3.62 25.89 -7.54
CA ALA A 272 -3.34 27.21 -8.08
C ALA A 272 -2.71 28.19 -7.07
N LYS A 273 -2.58 27.81 -5.80
CA LYS A 273 -2.12 28.72 -4.75
C LYS A 273 -0.80 28.23 -4.12
N GLY A 274 0.31 28.56 -4.73
CA GLY A 274 1.64 28.45 -4.13
C GLY A 274 2.54 27.39 -4.75
N SER A 275 3.85 27.55 -4.52
CA SER A 275 4.86 26.53 -4.82
C SER A 275 4.58 25.27 -3.99
N LEU A 276 4.77 24.07 -4.56
CA LEU A 276 4.67 22.82 -3.83
C LEU A 276 5.56 22.83 -2.59
N LEU A 277 6.71 23.50 -2.67
CA LEU A 277 7.64 23.66 -1.55
C LEU A 277 7.05 24.53 -0.43
N ASP A 278 6.41 25.65 -0.76
CA ASP A 278 5.76 26.53 0.20
C ASP A 278 4.58 25.85 0.89
N THR A 279 3.78 25.09 0.13
CA THR A 279 2.68 24.32 0.69
C THR A 279 3.20 23.23 1.65
N TYR A 280 4.31 22.58 1.29
CA TYR A 280 4.92 21.55 2.13
C TYR A 280 5.55 22.16 3.40
N LEU A 281 6.26 23.27 3.27
CA LEU A 281 6.88 23.98 4.39
C LEU A 281 5.82 24.55 5.34
N THR A 282 4.74 25.14 4.81
CA THR A 282 3.62 25.63 5.60
C THR A 282 2.92 24.49 6.33
N ALA A 283 2.67 23.37 5.65
CA ALA A 283 2.08 22.18 6.27
C ALA A 283 2.97 21.56 7.35
N LEU A 284 4.30 21.62 7.20
CA LEU A 284 5.24 21.21 8.24
C LEU A 284 5.18 22.18 9.43
N GLN A 285 5.20 23.48 9.17
CA GLN A 285 5.13 24.50 10.22
C GLN A 285 3.82 24.44 11.01
N GLU A 286 2.68 24.38 10.33
CA GLU A 286 1.38 24.27 10.99
C GLU A 286 1.22 22.98 11.80
N LYS A 287 1.72 21.84 11.32
CA LYS A 287 1.63 20.56 12.04
C LYS A 287 2.51 20.51 13.29
N TRP A 288 3.65 21.18 13.30
CA TRP A 288 4.50 21.27 14.49
C TRP A 288 3.92 22.21 15.57
N TYR A 289 3.11 23.20 15.18
CA TYR A 289 2.55 24.20 16.09
C TYR A 289 1.14 23.86 16.60
N GLN A 290 0.38 23.06 15.86
CA GLN A 290 -0.90 22.55 16.36
C GLN A 290 -0.63 21.44 17.38
N ASN A 291 -0.80 21.79 18.66
CA ASN A 291 -0.76 20.91 19.85
C ASN A 291 -1.81 19.80 19.79
N ASP A 292 -1.91 19.06 18.69
CA ASP A 292 -2.75 17.88 18.62
C ASP A 292 -1.97 16.68 19.16
N TRP A 293 -2.03 16.52 20.49
CA TRP A 293 -1.49 15.36 21.20
C TRP A 293 -1.92 14.04 20.60
N ARG A 294 -3.06 13.98 19.93
CA ARG A 294 -3.56 12.82 19.19
C ARG A 294 -2.66 12.48 18.02
N TYR A 295 -2.00 13.45 17.40
CA TYR A 295 -1.05 13.20 16.33
C TYR A 295 0.26 12.60 16.86
N VAL A 296 0.76 13.14 17.97
CA VAL A 296 1.96 12.62 18.67
C VAL A 296 1.68 11.21 19.19
N GLU A 297 0.51 10.98 19.80
CA GLU A 297 0.09 9.66 20.27
C GLU A 297 0.03 8.64 19.13
N ARG A 298 -0.50 9.00 17.96
CA ARG A 298 -0.53 8.16 16.76
C ARG A 298 0.87 7.87 16.20
N MET A 299 1.77 8.87 16.23
CA MET A 299 3.18 8.66 15.88
C MET A 299 3.89 7.75 16.87
N CYS A 300 3.66 7.93 18.18
CA CYS A 300 4.26 7.09 19.21
C CYS A 300 3.84 5.61 19.07
N VAL A 301 2.58 5.34 18.73
CA VAL A 301 2.12 3.95 18.46
C VAL A 301 2.84 3.34 17.26
N ASN A 302 3.09 4.12 16.21
CA ASN A 302 3.86 3.65 15.04
C ASN A 302 5.33 3.38 15.36
N LEU A 303 5.91 4.12 16.29
CA LEU A 303 7.32 4.00 16.71
C LEU A 303 7.51 2.92 17.78
N ALA A 304 6.52 2.70 18.63
CA ALA A 304 6.63 1.79 19.78
C ALA A 304 6.99 0.36 19.35
N LEU A 305 6.44 -0.11 18.23
CA LEU A 305 6.66 -1.49 17.76
C LEU A 305 8.06 -1.71 17.20
N PRO A 306 8.58 -0.89 16.26
CA PRO A 306 9.97 -0.99 15.83
C PRO A 306 10.95 -0.83 16.99
N PHE A 307 10.64 0.07 17.93
CA PHE A 307 11.46 0.31 19.13
C PHE A 307 11.46 -0.91 20.07
N ALA A 308 10.30 -1.52 20.31
CA ALA A 308 10.17 -2.75 21.10
C ALA A 308 10.90 -3.94 20.45
N CYS A 309 10.80 -4.09 19.12
CA CYS A 309 11.55 -5.10 18.39
C CYS A 309 13.06 -4.87 18.47
N MET A 310 13.50 -3.61 18.36
CA MET A 310 14.92 -3.24 18.44
C MET A 310 15.47 -3.48 19.86
N THR A 311 14.73 -3.07 20.89
CA THR A 311 15.09 -3.32 22.29
C THR A 311 15.07 -4.80 22.62
N GLY A 312 14.07 -5.56 22.16
CA GLY A 312 14.01 -7.01 22.31
C GLY A 312 15.22 -7.73 21.69
N CYS A 313 15.67 -7.29 20.50
CA CYS A 313 16.89 -7.81 19.87
C CYS A 313 18.16 -7.47 20.66
N LEU A 314 18.23 -6.29 21.29
CA LEU A 314 19.34 -5.89 22.14
C LEU A 314 19.39 -6.67 23.45
N PHE A 315 18.25 -6.81 24.12
CA PHE A 315 18.14 -7.57 25.38
C PHE A 315 18.34 -9.07 25.22
N SER A 316 18.03 -9.64 24.05
CA SER A 316 18.26 -11.05 23.77
C SER A 316 19.75 -11.43 23.63
N GLY A 317 20.66 -10.47 23.74
CA GLY A 317 22.11 -10.69 23.61
C GLY A 317 22.60 -11.16 22.25
N ARG A 318 21.66 -11.32 21.28
CA ARG A 318 21.96 -11.85 19.93
C ARG A 318 22.76 -10.87 19.07
N MET A 319 22.75 -9.57 19.39
CA MET A 319 23.56 -8.59 18.66
C MET A 319 24.09 -7.48 19.58
N ARG A 320 25.37 -7.16 19.46
CA ARG A 320 25.95 -5.96 20.07
C ARG A 320 25.55 -4.72 19.25
N LEU A 321 25.12 -3.65 19.92
CA LEU A 321 24.64 -2.39 19.29
C LEU A 321 25.59 -1.88 18.19
N GLY A 322 26.91 -1.89 18.42
CA GLY A 322 27.89 -1.43 17.44
C GLY A 322 27.96 -2.29 16.17
N LYS A 323 27.72 -3.62 16.27
CA LYS A 323 27.65 -4.51 15.10
C LYS A 323 26.33 -4.29 14.33
N MET A 324 25.23 -4.04 15.04
CA MET A 324 23.92 -3.72 14.46
C MET A 324 23.96 -2.41 13.69
N LEU A 325 24.51 -1.34 14.30
CA LEU A 325 24.67 -0.03 13.65
C LEU A 325 25.54 -0.10 12.40
N LYS A 326 26.65 -0.87 12.43
CA LYS A 326 27.51 -1.06 11.24
C LYS A 326 26.83 -1.88 10.14
N ARG A 327 26.08 -2.93 10.50
CA ARG A 327 25.49 -3.86 9.54
C ARG A 327 24.21 -3.29 8.90
N TYR A 328 23.45 -2.49 9.63
CA TYR A 328 22.13 -2.00 9.21
C TYR A 328 22.09 -0.47 9.02
N LYS A 329 23.25 0.18 8.79
CA LYS A 329 23.32 1.64 8.57
C LYS A 329 22.30 2.16 7.57
N ALA A 330 22.18 1.50 6.41
CA ALA A 330 21.26 1.93 5.37
C ALA A 330 19.81 1.81 5.79
N GLN A 331 19.45 0.73 6.50
CA GLN A 331 18.09 0.51 6.98
C GLN A 331 17.74 1.47 8.13
N LEU A 332 18.69 1.76 9.02
CA LEU A 332 18.52 2.72 10.11
C LEU A 332 18.38 4.14 9.56
N LEU A 333 19.16 4.50 8.55
CA LEU A 333 19.04 5.80 7.88
C LEU A 333 17.69 5.91 7.17
N LEU A 334 17.24 4.85 6.48
CA LEU A 334 15.91 4.80 5.88
C LEU A 334 14.81 4.99 6.92
N LEU A 335 14.93 4.31 8.05
CA LEU A 335 13.97 4.43 9.14
C LEU A 335 13.95 5.86 9.69
N PHE A 336 15.11 6.48 9.87
CA PHE A 336 15.23 7.88 10.31
C PHE A 336 14.65 8.87 9.29
N CYS A 337 14.82 8.64 7.98
CA CYS A 337 14.24 9.50 6.94
C CYS A 337 12.73 9.33 6.75
N MET A 338 12.12 8.27 7.29
CA MET A 338 10.66 8.04 7.24
C MET A 338 9.90 8.76 8.36
N PHE A 339 10.59 9.22 9.37
CA PHE A 339 10.04 9.98 10.50
C PHE A 339 10.49 11.44 10.47
#